data_3643c29fad9397f0bc7dfc61d4a1302e
#
_entry.id   3643c29fad9397f0bc7dfc61d4a1302e
#
_cell.length_a   1.000
_cell.length_b   1.000
_cell.length_c   1.000
_cell.angle_alpha   90.00
_cell.angle_beta   90.00
_cell.angle_gamma   90.00
#
_symmetry.space_group_name_H-M   'P 1'
#
loop_
_entity.id
_entity.type
_entity.pdbx_description
1 polymer ?
#
loop_
_entity_poly.entity_id
_entity_poly.type
_entity_poly.pdbx_seq_one_letter_code
_entity_poly.pdbx_strand_id
1 'polypeptide(L)'
;MKTFTSKRPTFPVRLGAVTAVALLALAGTAGATTCTPVGNWTGHVTRTDGDHPTTLSFKANGSVFITNEQNTTTKGSWWPTGTNKFHFRFRGEKIYDENGAYFAYVDFDQDAVQSGPNSVTSAGPSTFFLADGTDLGTSTVSFTLTRG
;
A
#
# COMPACT_ATOMS: atom_id res chain seq x y z
N MET A 1 27.74 46.22 38.24
CA MET A 1 27.65 46.11 37.54
C MET A 1 27.46 45.67 36.91
N LYS A 2 27.44 45.52 37.12
CA LYS A 2 27.19 45.21 36.33
C LYS A 2 26.87 44.59 35.42
N THR A 3 26.91 44.51 35.54
CA THR A 3 26.66 44.19 34.55
C THR A 3 26.34 43.48 33.84
N PHE A 4 26.32 43.49 33.96
CA PHE A 4 25.90 43.03 33.01
C PHE A 4 25.65 42.37 32.30
N THR A 5 25.64 42.68 32.72
CA THR A 5 25.42 42.33 31.85
C THR A 5 25.11 41.60 31.27
N SER A 6 25.19 41.63 31.45
CA SER A 6 24.92 41.17 30.61
C SER A 6 24.62 40.42 30.12
N LYS A 7 24.51 40.42 30.33
CA LYS A 7 24.22 39.89 29.64
C LYS A 7 23.89 39.14 28.93
N ARG A 8 23.82 39.33 29.21
CA ARG A 8 23.45 38.81 28.37
C ARG A 8 23.22 38.16 27.59
N PRO A 9 23.29 38.31 27.93
CA PRO A 9 22.98 37.86 26.86
C PRO A 9 22.77 37.16 26.29
N THR A 10 22.74 37.18 26.48
CA THR A 10 22.55 36.72 25.62
C THR A 10 22.21 35.94 25.00
N PHE A 11 22.12 36.05 25.10
CA PHE A 11 21.76 35.53 24.25
C PHE A 11 21.69 34.95 23.48
N PRO A 12 21.77 35.22 23.90
CA PRO A 12 21.59 34.87 22.87
C PRO A 12 21.47 34.22 22.32
N VAL A 13 21.53 34.16 22.38
CA VAL A 13 21.42 33.63 21.50
C VAL A 13 21.04 32.91 21.09
N ARG A 14 20.91 32.94 21.32
CA ARG A 14 20.53 32.31 20.66
C ARG A 14 20.28 31.96 19.84
N LEU A 15 20.34 32.12 19.74
CA LEU A 15 20.08 31.82 18.67
C LEU A 15 20.01 31.10 18.05
N GLY A 16 20.20 31.10 18.06
CA GLY A 16 20.26 30.50 17.20
C GLY A 16 19.89 29.67 17.04
N ALA A 17 19.70 29.43 17.32
CA ALA A 17 19.32 28.61 16.88
C ALA A 17 18.63 28.19 16.41
N VAL A 18 18.43 28.18 16.51
CA VAL A 18 17.77 27.70 15.89
C VAL A 18 17.56 27.38 14.97
N THR A 19 17.76 27.45 14.87
CA THR A 19 17.59 27.13 13.98
C THR A 19 17.50 26.35 13.44
N ALA A 20 17.59 25.98 13.44
CA ALA A 20 17.63 25.15 12.80
C ALA A 20 16.84 24.43 12.66
N VAL A 21 16.58 24.45 12.96
CA VAL A 21 15.91 23.67 12.68
C VAL A 21 15.23 23.52 11.82
N ALA A 22 15.14 23.85 11.78
CA ALA A 22 14.53 23.64 11.00
C ALA A 22 14.65 23.08 10.07
N LEU A 23 14.97 22.99 10.10
CA LEU A 23 14.99 22.49 9.29
C LEU A 23 14.75 21.57 9.08
N LEU A 24 14.71 21.32 9.34
CA LEU A 24 14.47 20.38 9.04
C LEU A 24 13.61 19.94 8.62
N ALA A 25 13.51 20.11 9.19
CA ALA A 25 12.40 19.55 8.78
C ALA A 25 12.04 19.74 7.40
N LEU A 26 12.23 20.49 7.09
CA LEU A 26 12.03 20.58 5.83
C LEU A 26 12.55 19.64 5.06
N ALA A 27 13.37 19.39 5.51
CA ALA A 27 14.04 18.40 4.86
C ALA A 27 13.18 17.25 4.83
N GLY A 28 12.77 16.91 5.92
CA GLY A 28 11.94 15.82 5.96
C GLY A 28 10.92 15.91 4.93
N THR A 29 10.55 17.07 4.69
CA THR A 29 9.58 17.27 3.71
C THR A 29 10.01 16.77 2.41
N ALA A 30 11.18 17.12 2.05
CA ALA A 30 11.71 16.60 0.85
C ALA A 30 11.70 15.13 0.96
N GLY A 31 12.10 14.68 2.11
CA GLY A 31 12.07 13.29 2.31
C GLY A 31 10.70 12.74 2.12
N ALA A 32 9.73 13.53 2.30
CA ALA A 32 8.40 13.07 2.09
C ALA A 32 8.16 12.78 0.63
N THR A 33 9.11 12.15 0.01
CA THR A 33 8.95 11.68 -1.34
C THR A 33 7.73 10.80 -1.41
N THR A 34 6.79 11.18 -2.22
CA THR A 34 5.61 10.38 -2.44
C THR A 34 5.96 9.22 -3.34
N CYS A 35 5.77 8.03 -2.84
CA CYS A 35 5.94 6.84 -3.65
C CYS A 35 4.70 6.62 -4.50
N THR A 36 4.87 6.05 -5.67
CA THR A 36 3.75 5.64 -6.51
C THR A 36 3.71 4.13 -6.61
N PRO A 37 2.53 3.51 -6.57
CA PRO A 37 2.43 2.08 -6.79
C PRO A 37 2.54 1.71 -8.27
N VAL A 38 2.57 2.68 -9.17
CA VAL A 38 2.65 2.38 -10.60
C VAL A 38 3.83 1.47 -10.89
N GLY A 39 3.59 0.38 -11.58
CA GLY A 39 4.60 -0.62 -11.90
C GLY A 39 4.15 -2.03 -11.59
N ASN A 40 5.08 -2.95 -11.65
CA ASN A 40 4.82 -4.36 -11.44
C ASN A 40 5.27 -4.80 -10.06
N TRP A 41 4.47 -5.64 -9.43
CA TRP A 41 4.69 -6.12 -8.07
C TRP A 41 4.49 -7.62 -8.00
N THR A 42 5.30 -8.29 -7.18
CA THR A 42 5.15 -9.71 -6.91
C THR A 42 5.03 -9.93 -5.43
N GLY A 43 4.36 -10.98 -5.04
CA GLY A 43 4.22 -11.31 -3.63
C GLY A 43 3.15 -12.36 -3.39
N HIS A 44 2.43 -12.18 -2.32
CA HIS A 44 1.45 -13.17 -1.87
C HIS A 44 0.17 -12.48 -1.44
N VAL A 45 -0.93 -13.17 -1.68
CA VAL A 45 -2.21 -12.84 -1.08
C VAL A 45 -2.46 -13.90 -0.02
N THR A 46 -2.78 -13.45 1.18
CA THR A 46 -3.08 -14.33 2.32
C THR A 46 -4.59 -14.38 2.48
N ARG A 47 -5.15 -15.56 2.30
CA ARG A 47 -6.57 -15.84 2.42
C ARG A 47 -6.77 -16.87 3.51
N THR A 48 -8.04 -17.19 3.81
CA THR A 48 -8.36 -18.20 4.81
C THR A 48 -7.83 -19.59 4.44
N ASP A 49 -7.63 -19.84 3.14
CA ASP A 49 -7.09 -21.11 2.64
C ASP A 49 -5.56 -21.10 2.48
N GLY A 50 -4.89 -20.03 2.92
CA GLY A 50 -3.44 -19.95 2.92
C GLY A 50 -2.89 -18.83 2.05
N ASP A 51 -1.57 -18.86 1.87
CA ASP A 51 -0.85 -17.87 1.05
C ASP A 51 -0.78 -18.36 -0.39
N HIS A 52 -1.03 -17.42 -1.31
CA HIS A 52 -1.02 -17.74 -2.73
C HIS A 52 -0.14 -16.73 -3.47
N PRO A 53 0.78 -17.18 -4.32
CA PRO A 53 1.60 -16.27 -5.11
C PRO A 53 0.72 -15.44 -6.03
N THR A 54 1.08 -14.19 -6.19
CA THR A 54 0.33 -13.28 -7.05
C THR A 54 1.23 -12.21 -7.61
N THR A 55 0.86 -11.64 -8.74
CA THR A 55 1.49 -10.45 -9.28
C THR A 55 0.43 -9.40 -9.54
N LEU A 56 0.78 -8.15 -9.25
CA LEU A 56 -0.09 -7.02 -9.53
C LEU A 56 0.65 -6.03 -10.42
N SER A 57 -0.10 -5.40 -11.31
CA SER A 57 0.44 -4.36 -12.17
C SER A 57 -0.46 -3.14 -12.07
N PHE A 58 0.06 -2.07 -11.47
CA PHE A 58 -0.66 -0.80 -11.30
C PHE A 58 -0.31 0.13 -12.43
N LYS A 59 -1.32 0.65 -13.10
CA LYS A 59 -1.13 1.57 -14.24
C LYS A 59 -1.47 2.99 -13.82
N ALA A 60 -0.80 3.94 -14.44
CA ALA A 60 -0.99 5.35 -14.13
C ALA A 60 -2.43 5.83 -14.36
N ASN A 61 -3.17 5.15 -15.21
CA ASN A 61 -4.55 5.53 -15.54
C ASN A 61 -5.59 5.05 -14.52
N GLY A 62 -5.15 4.45 -13.40
CA GLY A 62 -6.07 3.96 -12.38
C GLY A 62 -6.49 2.51 -12.57
N SER A 63 -5.97 1.82 -13.57
CA SER A 63 -6.21 0.38 -13.73
C SER A 63 -5.19 -0.41 -12.92
N VAL A 64 -5.60 -1.57 -12.45
CA VAL A 64 -4.68 -2.52 -11.83
C VAL A 64 -5.07 -3.92 -12.32
N PHE A 65 -4.06 -4.76 -12.50
CA PHE A 65 -4.27 -6.14 -12.97
C PHE A 65 -3.66 -7.09 -11.96
N ILE A 66 -4.41 -8.14 -11.64
CA ILE A 66 -3.90 -9.22 -10.78
C ILE A 66 -3.76 -10.47 -11.63
N THR A 67 -2.64 -11.15 -11.50
CA THR A 67 -2.41 -12.42 -12.17
C THR A 67 -2.17 -13.47 -11.09
N ASN A 68 -2.97 -14.51 -11.12
CA ASN A 68 -2.91 -15.58 -10.12
C ASN A 68 -1.96 -16.69 -10.57
N GLU A 69 -1.83 -17.72 -9.73
CA GLU A 69 -0.91 -18.83 -9.98
C GLU A 69 -1.32 -19.68 -11.20
N GLN A 70 -2.56 -19.58 -11.66
CA GLN A 70 -2.98 -20.22 -12.91
C GLN A 70 -2.77 -19.34 -14.13
N ASN A 71 -2.07 -18.22 -13.93
CA ASN A 71 -1.76 -17.27 -14.99
C ASN A 71 -3.00 -16.61 -15.59
N THR A 72 -4.06 -16.49 -14.79
CA THR A 72 -5.28 -15.81 -15.17
C THR A 72 -5.24 -14.38 -14.64
N THR A 73 -5.60 -13.43 -15.48
CA THR A 73 -5.51 -12.00 -15.15
C THR A 73 -6.90 -11.40 -15.01
N THR A 74 -7.10 -10.64 -13.94
CA THR A 74 -8.32 -9.89 -13.68
C THR A 74 -7.98 -8.42 -13.58
N LYS A 75 -8.81 -7.58 -14.21
CA LYS A 75 -8.64 -6.13 -14.18
C LYS A 75 -9.44 -5.54 -13.04
N GLY A 76 -8.84 -4.60 -12.35
CA GLY A 76 -9.50 -3.83 -11.30
C GLY A 76 -9.16 -2.36 -11.41
N SER A 77 -9.39 -1.63 -10.34
CA SER A 77 -9.10 -0.20 -10.28
C SER A 77 -8.41 0.15 -8.97
N TRP A 78 -7.66 1.23 -9.00
CA TRP A 78 -6.99 1.75 -7.82
C TRP A 78 -7.03 3.27 -7.82
N TRP A 79 -6.92 3.87 -6.62
CA TRP A 79 -6.87 5.33 -6.48
C TRP A 79 -6.14 5.68 -5.18
N PRO A 80 -5.43 6.82 -5.16
CA PRO A 80 -4.72 7.25 -3.95
C PRO A 80 -5.72 7.69 -2.88
N THR A 81 -5.38 7.43 -1.63
CA THR A 81 -6.20 7.82 -0.48
C THR A 81 -5.44 8.70 0.51
N GLY A 82 -4.13 8.85 0.34
CA GLY A 82 -3.29 9.67 1.19
C GLY A 82 -1.85 9.52 0.77
N THR A 83 -0.94 10.13 1.54
CA THR A 83 0.49 10.03 1.24
C THR A 83 0.92 8.57 1.40
N ASN A 84 1.42 7.99 0.32
CA ASN A 84 1.85 6.59 0.25
C ASN A 84 0.73 5.62 0.62
N LYS A 85 -0.51 6.03 0.45
CA LYS A 85 -1.68 5.20 0.72
C LYS A 85 -2.57 5.18 -0.50
N PHE A 86 -3.15 4.04 -0.76
CA PHE A 86 -4.07 3.89 -1.89
C PHE A 86 -5.03 2.75 -1.60
N HIS A 87 -6.10 2.74 -2.36
CA HIS A 87 -7.10 1.67 -2.32
C HIS A 87 -7.08 0.95 -3.65
N PHE A 88 -7.27 -0.36 -3.64
CA PHE A 88 -7.46 -1.07 -4.89
C PHE A 88 -8.57 -2.12 -4.73
N ARG A 89 -9.17 -2.44 -5.85
CA ARG A 89 -10.38 -3.27 -5.88
C ARG A 89 -10.36 -4.16 -7.09
N PHE A 90 -10.73 -5.42 -6.87
CA PHE A 90 -10.98 -6.39 -7.94
C PHE A 90 -12.36 -6.98 -7.76
N ARG A 91 -13.01 -7.29 -8.86
CA ARG A 91 -14.30 -8.00 -8.87
C ARG A 91 -14.13 -9.24 -9.71
N GLY A 92 -14.52 -10.40 -9.14
CA GLY A 92 -14.55 -11.64 -9.88
C GLY A 92 -13.20 -12.28 -10.15
N GLU A 93 -12.25 -12.12 -9.26
CA GLU A 93 -10.98 -12.83 -9.37
C GLU A 93 -11.24 -14.31 -9.18
N LYS A 94 -10.92 -15.11 -10.19
CA LYS A 94 -11.27 -16.52 -10.20
C LYS A 94 -10.34 -17.35 -9.31
N ILE A 95 -10.93 -18.33 -8.67
CA ILE A 95 -10.20 -19.27 -7.81
C ILE A 95 -10.39 -20.67 -8.43
N TYR A 96 -9.29 -21.37 -8.55
CA TYR A 96 -9.24 -22.69 -9.14
C TYR A 96 -8.86 -23.72 -8.10
N ASP A 97 -9.38 -24.93 -8.26
CA ASP A 97 -9.02 -26.01 -7.36
C ASP A 97 -7.68 -26.62 -7.78
N GLU A 98 -7.23 -27.64 -7.05
CA GLU A 98 -5.93 -28.27 -7.30
C GLU A 98 -5.86 -28.94 -8.66
N ASN A 99 -6.99 -29.22 -9.30
CA ASN A 99 -7.06 -29.80 -10.62
C ASN A 99 -7.18 -28.76 -11.72
N GLY A 100 -7.14 -27.47 -11.35
CA GLY A 100 -7.25 -26.37 -12.30
C GLY A 100 -8.67 -26.06 -12.71
N ALA A 101 -9.66 -26.58 -12.01
CA ALA A 101 -11.06 -26.30 -12.33
C ALA A 101 -11.54 -25.05 -11.59
N TYR A 102 -12.22 -24.16 -12.31
CA TYR A 102 -12.79 -22.95 -11.73
C TYR A 102 -13.96 -23.34 -10.83
N PHE A 103 -13.92 -22.95 -9.56
CA PHE A 103 -14.99 -23.30 -8.63
C PHE A 103 -15.49 -22.12 -7.81
N ALA A 104 -14.76 -21.02 -7.72
CA ALA A 104 -15.15 -19.88 -6.89
C ALA A 104 -14.52 -18.60 -7.45
N TYR A 105 -15.00 -17.45 -6.97
CA TYR A 105 -14.36 -16.18 -7.26
C TYR A 105 -14.44 -15.30 -6.01
N VAL A 106 -13.60 -14.28 -6.00
CA VAL A 106 -13.50 -13.38 -4.87
C VAL A 106 -13.50 -11.93 -5.34
N ASP A 107 -14.18 -11.09 -4.57
CA ASP A 107 -14.15 -9.64 -4.73
C ASP A 107 -13.25 -9.08 -3.65
N PHE A 108 -12.20 -8.38 -4.03
CA PHE A 108 -11.26 -7.76 -3.10
C PHE A 108 -11.52 -6.26 -2.98
N ASP A 109 -11.48 -5.75 -1.75
CA ASP A 109 -11.44 -4.33 -1.43
C ASP A 109 -10.28 -4.13 -0.46
N GLN A 110 -9.23 -3.43 -0.88
CA GLN A 110 -7.98 -3.39 -0.14
C GLN A 110 -7.54 -1.95 0.15
N ASP A 111 -7.20 -1.69 1.41
CA ASP A 111 -6.50 -0.48 1.80
C ASP A 111 -5.02 -0.80 1.86
N ALA A 112 -4.23 -0.05 1.12
CA ALA A 112 -2.81 -0.33 0.94
C ALA A 112 -1.94 0.80 1.45
N VAL A 113 -0.77 0.42 1.94
CA VAL A 113 0.27 1.35 2.36
C VAL A 113 1.55 0.96 1.64
N GLN A 114 2.17 1.95 1.00
CA GLN A 114 3.48 1.77 0.38
C GLN A 114 4.55 2.28 1.34
N SER A 115 5.35 1.38 1.88
CA SER A 115 6.42 1.71 2.81
C SER A 115 7.75 1.76 2.06
N GLY A 116 7.98 2.87 1.36
CA GLY A 116 9.16 3.03 0.53
C GLY A 116 8.89 2.59 -0.91
N PRO A 117 9.91 2.66 -1.78
CA PRO A 117 9.70 2.44 -3.22
C PRO A 117 9.40 0.99 -3.60
N ASN A 118 9.73 0.03 -2.75
CA ASN A 118 9.72 -1.37 -3.15
C ASN A 118 8.84 -2.27 -2.28
N SER A 119 8.01 -1.71 -1.42
CA SER A 119 7.23 -2.52 -0.47
C SER A 119 5.81 -1.99 -0.34
N VAL A 120 4.84 -2.88 -0.49
CA VAL A 120 3.42 -2.57 -0.28
C VAL A 120 2.81 -3.66 0.57
N THR A 121 2.01 -3.24 1.54
CA THR A 121 1.14 -4.14 2.29
C THR A 121 -0.28 -3.62 2.20
N SER A 122 -1.24 -4.52 2.20
CA SER A 122 -2.64 -4.12 2.20
C SER A 122 -3.46 -5.12 3.00
N ALA A 123 -4.65 -4.67 3.39
CA ALA A 123 -5.63 -5.53 4.05
C ALA A 123 -7.01 -4.97 3.76
N GLY A 124 -8.00 -5.83 3.81
CA GLY A 124 -9.37 -5.40 3.66
C GLY A 124 -10.33 -6.56 3.51
N PRO A 125 -11.63 -6.25 3.50
CA PRO A 125 -12.65 -7.27 3.36
C PRO A 125 -12.66 -7.86 1.97
N SER A 126 -12.90 -9.15 1.88
CA SER A 126 -13.05 -9.84 0.62
C SER A 126 -14.24 -10.79 0.74
N THR A 127 -15.09 -10.77 -0.25
CA THR A 127 -16.27 -11.61 -0.29
C THR A 127 -16.06 -12.72 -1.30
N PHE A 128 -16.33 -13.94 -0.88
CA PHE A 128 -16.11 -15.13 -1.68
C PHE A 128 -17.43 -15.66 -2.18
N PHE A 129 -17.45 -16.14 -3.41
CA PHE A 129 -18.63 -16.69 -4.05
C PHE A 129 -18.27 -18.00 -4.75
N LEU A 130 -19.21 -18.95 -4.75
CA LEU A 130 -19.06 -20.10 -5.63
C LEU A 130 -19.25 -19.64 -7.09
N ALA A 131 -18.81 -20.48 -8.01
CA ALA A 131 -18.91 -20.17 -9.44
C ALA A 131 -20.34 -19.85 -9.87
N ASP A 132 -21.33 -20.40 -9.20
CA ASP A 132 -22.76 -20.15 -9.49
C ASP A 132 -23.30 -18.88 -8.84
N GLY A 133 -22.45 -18.14 -8.10
CA GLY A 133 -22.85 -16.89 -7.46
C GLY A 133 -23.28 -17.02 -6.01
N THR A 134 -23.24 -18.22 -5.44
CA THR A 134 -23.60 -18.42 -4.04
C THR A 134 -22.61 -17.70 -3.14
N ASP A 135 -23.10 -16.83 -2.26
CA ASP A 135 -22.25 -16.06 -1.32
C ASP A 135 -21.73 -16.98 -0.23
N LEU A 136 -20.41 -17.03 -0.10
CA LEU A 136 -19.72 -17.84 0.93
C LEU A 136 -19.29 -16.99 2.12
N GLY A 137 -19.57 -15.68 2.10
CA GLY A 137 -19.23 -14.79 3.22
C GLY A 137 -18.03 -13.93 2.95
N THR A 138 -17.76 -13.07 3.93
CA THR A 138 -16.70 -12.06 3.85
C THR A 138 -15.65 -12.37 4.90
N SER A 139 -14.39 -12.24 4.53
CA SER A 139 -13.27 -12.36 5.48
C SER A 139 -12.20 -11.33 5.12
N THR A 140 -11.28 -11.11 6.06
CA THR A 140 -10.16 -10.21 5.80
C THR A 140 -9.10 -10.94 5.00
N VAL A 141 -8.63 -10.29 3.95
CA VAL A 141 -7.56 -10.79 3.11
C VAL A 141 -6.45 -9.73 3.08
N SER A 142 -5.23 -10.15 3.01
CA SER A 142 -4.09 -9.24 2.97
C SER A 142 -3.15 -9.57 1.82
N PHE A 143 -2.44 -8.55 1.36
CA PHE A 143 -1.40 -8.70 0.33
C PHE A 143 -0.09 -8.19 0.89
N THR A 144 0.98 -8.88 0.54
CA THR A 144 2.35 -8.43 0.81
C THR A 144 3.09 -8.48 -0.53
N LEU A 145 3.53 -7.32 -0.98
CA LEU A 145 4.08 -7.18 -2.32
C LEU A 145 5.43 -6.48 -2.29
N THR A 146 6.30 -6.91 -3.19
CA THR A 146 7.57 -6.23 -3.45
C THR A 146 7.65 -5.88 -4.92
N ARG A 147 8.35 -4.80 -5.22
CA ARG A 147 8.48 -4.37 -6.62
C ARG A 147 9.32 -5.41 -7.36
N GLY A 148 8.79 -5.90 -8.42
CA GLY A 148 9.45 -6.98 -9.11
C GLY A 148 9.60 -6.80 -10.58
#